data_77ce02dbaa2cfdc52864337c1099c9e6
#
_entry.id   77ce02dbaa2cfdc52864337c1099c9e6
#
_cell.length_a   1.000
_cell.length_b   1.000
_cell.length_c   1.000
_cell.angle_alpha   90.00
_cell.angle_beta   90.00
_cell.angle_gamma   90.00
#
_symmetry.space_group_name_H-M   'P 1'
#
loop_
_entity.id
_entity.type
_entity.pdbx_description
1 polymer ?
#
loop_
_entity_poly.entity_id
_entity_poly.type
_entity_poly.pdbx_seq_one_letter_code
_entity_poly.pdbx_strand_id
1 'polypeptide(L)'
;MSVIRMLTAGKGKYKVWLKETRHGKDIVLFLGGGRAHVGSVVVCAPGKTVKVINRKGHYDWMVAKPIAEKKSRKTKKTVVCIAGIHVNNASKKEIEILKQNCKAIENKI
;
A
#
# COMPACT_ATOMS: atom_id res chain seq x y z
N MET A 1 -8.30 -14.84 5.95
CA MET A 1 -7.36 -14.11 6.80
C MET A 1 -8.06 -12.99 7.54
N SER A 2 -7.80 -12.87 8.83
CA SER A 2 -8.38 -11.79 9.64
C SER A 2 -7.56 -10.51 9.50
N VAL A 3 -8.23 -9.37 9.36
CA VAL A 3 -7.58 -8.06 9.44
C VAL A 3 -7.25 -7.80 10.91
N ILE A 4 -5.96 -7.58 11.22
CA ILE A 4 -5.51 -7.28 12.59
C ILE A 4 -5.32 -5.80 12.85
N ARG A 5 -5.23 -4.99 11.79
CA ARG A 5 -5.07 -3.55 11.90
C ARG A 5 -5.53 -2.88 10.61
N MET A 6 -6.13 -1.72 10.75
CA MET A 6 -6.53 -0.91 9.60
C MET A 6 -6.15 0.54 9.85
N LEU A 7 -5.44 1.14 8.90
CA LEU A 7 -5.10 2.55 8.89
C LEU A 7 -5.85 3.21 7.73
N THR A 8 -6.29 4.43 7.92
CA THR A 8 -6.96 5.19 6.87
C THR A 8 -6.43 6.61 6.83
N ALA A 9 -6.54 7.26 5.68
CA ALA A 9 -6.23 8.66 5.50
C ALA A 9 -7.12 9.24 4.41
N GLY A 10 -7.49 10.51 4.55
CA GLY A 10 -8.33 11.21 3.59
C GLY A 10 -9.81 10.99 3.81
N LYS A 11 -10.62 11.64 2.95
CA LYS A 11 -12.07 11.64 3.04
C LYS A 11 -12.70 11.45 1.66
N GLY A 12 -13.92 10.90 1.65
CA GLY A 12 -14.70 10.71 0.43
C GLY A 12 -13.96 9.85 -0.58
N LYS A 13 -13.97 10.26 -1.85
CA LYS A 13 -13.34 9.50 -2.92
C LYS A 13 -11.82 9.47 -2.85
N TYR A 14 -11.22 10.31 -2.00
CA TYR A 14 -9.76 10.35 -1.82
C TYR A 14 -9.29 9.51 -0.64
N LYS A 15 -10.20 8.90 0.09
CA LYS A 15 -9.86 8.05 1.22
C LYS A 15 -9.07 6.85 0.74
N VAL A 16 -7.94 6.62 1.39
CA VAL A 16 -7.12 5.42 1.19
C VAL A 16 -7.07 4.64 2.50
N TRP A 17 -6.83 3.36 2.40
CA TRP A 17 -6.78 2.48 3.56
C TRP A 17 -5.70 1.42 3.38
N LEU A 18 -5.16 0.99 4.51
CA LEU A 18 -4.17 -0.08 4.59
C LEU A 18 -4.68 -1.11 5.58
N LYS A 19 -4.92 -2.31 5.10
CA LYS A 19 -5.31 -3.44 5.96
C LYS A 19 -4.10 -4.32 6.20
N GLU A 20 -3.83 -4.61 7.46
CA GLU A 20 -2.74 -5.49 7.85
C GLU A 20 -3.29 -6.86 8.21
N THR A 21 -2.73 -7.90 7.58
CA THR A 21 -3.04 -9.29 7.87
C THR A 21 -1.74 -10.04 8.12
N ARG A 22 -1.84 -11.26 8.62
CA ARG A 22 -0.68 -12.11 8.88
C ARG A 22 -0.78 -13.41 8.10
N HIS A 23 0.38 -13.86 7.65
CA HIS A 23 0.53 -15.21 7.11
C HIS A 23 1.70 -15.85 7.85
N GLY A 24 1.38 -16.66 8.87
CA GLY A 24 2.39 -17.12 9.80
C GLY A 24 3.03 -15.95 10.53
N LYS A 25 4.34 -15.85 10.47
CA LYS A 25 5.12 -14.76 11.07
C LYS A 25 5.20 -13.54 10.17
N ASP A 26 4.83 -13.68 8.90
CA ASP A 26 5.01 -12.62 7.92
C ASP A 26 3.76 -11.76 7.79
N ILE A 27 3.89 -10.63 7.13
CA ILE A 27 2.85 -9.60 7.05
C ILE A 27 2.39 -9.45 5.62
N VAL A 28 1.07 -9.44 5.43
CA VAL A 28 0.47 -9.13 4.14
C VAL A 28 -0.39 -7.87 4.30
N LEU A 29 -0.05 -6.84 3.54
CA LEU A 29 -0.73 -5.55 3.54
C LEU A 29 -1.56 -5.41 2.28
N PHE A 30 -2.74 -4.82 2.42
CA PHE A 30 -3.61 -4.45 1.31
C PHE A 30 -3.80 -2.94 1.32
N LEU A 31 -3.29 -2.26 0.31
CA LEU A 31 -3.43 -0.82 0.13
C LEU A 31 -4.46 -0.55 -0.94
N GLY A 32 -5.53 0.12 -0.58
CA GLY A 32 -6.62 0.39 -1.50
C GLY A 32 -7.23 1.77 -1.32
N GLY A 33 -8.07 2.12 -2.26
CA GLY A 33 -8.83 3.36 -2.25
C GLY A 33 -9.69 3.43 -3.50
N GLY A 34 -10.88 4.02 -3.41
CA GLY A 34 -11.82 4.02 -4.51
C GLY A 34 -12.19 2.60 -4.92
N ARG A 35 -11.98 2.28 -6.19
CA ARG A 35 -12.16 0.92 -6.68
C ARG A 35 -10.86 0.13 -6.44
N ALA A 36 -10.83 -0.64 -5.35
CA ALA A 36 -9.65 -1.43 -5.00
C ALA A 36 -9.45 -2.56 -6.01
N HIS A 37 -8.20 -2.86 -6.31
CA HIS A 37 -7.82 -3.91 -7.26
C HIS A 37 -6.37 -4.30 -7.01
N VAL A 38 -5.87 -5.27 -7.75
CA VAL A 38 -4.45 -5.60 -7.72
C VAL A 38 -3.77 -4.90 -8.89
N GLY A 39 -3.11 -3.78 -8.60
CA GLY A 39 -2.32 -3.02 -9.58
C GLY A 39 -0.85 -3.35 -9.49
N SER A 40 -0.33 -3.45 -8.27
CA SER A 40 1.07 -3.75 -8.00
C SER A 40 1.19 -4.68 -6.79
N VAL A 41 2.24 -5.47 -6.77
CA VAL A 41 2.61 -6.30 -5.62
C VAL A 41 4.07 -6.00 -5.28
N VAL A 42 4.32 -5.66 -4.03
CA VAL A 42 5.68 -5.37 -3.54
C VAL A 42 6.02 -6.39 -2.47
N VAL A 43 7.17 -7.02 -2.60
CA VAL A 43 7.69 -7.96 -1.61
C VAL A 43 8.99 -7.39 -1.05
N CYS A 44 9.03 -7.26 0.27
CA CYS A 44 10.19 -6.71 0.97
C CYS A 44 10.57 -7.61 2.13
N ALA A 45 11.74 -8.24 2.05
CA ALA A 45 12.31 -9.00 3.15
C ALA A 45 13.42 -8.18 3.81
N PRO A 46 13.64 -8.32 5.13
CA PRO A 46 14.66 -7.53 5.83
C PRO A 46 16.05 -7.75 5.22
N GLY A 47 16.72 -6.65 4.90
CA GLY A 47 18.07 -6.70 4.35
C GLY A 47 18.18 -7.25 2.93
N LYS A 48 17.07 -7.45 2.24
CA LYS A 48 17.04 -7.96 0.87
C LYS A 48 16.54 -6.91 -0.11
N THR A 49 16.83 -7.12 -1.38
CA THR A 49 16.32 -6.25 -2.45
C THR A 49 14.81 -6.35 -2.54
N VAL A 50 14.16 -5.21 -2.63
CA VAL A 50 12.70 -5.13 -2.81
C VAL A 50 12.34 -5.62 -4.21
N LYS A 51 11.32 -6.44 -4.32
CA LYS A 51 10.79 -6.93 -5.60
C LYS A 51 9.43 -6.31 -5.85
N VAL A 52 9.23 -5.87 -7.07
CA VAL A 52 7.98 -5.20 -7.49
C VAL A 52 7.45 -5.87 -8.74
N ILE A 53 6.16 -6.19 -8.73
CA ILE A 53 5.45 -6.67 -9.91
C ILE A 53 4.31 -5.70 -10.18
N ASN A 54 4.25 -5.17 -11.40
CA ASN A 54 3.23 -4.23 -11.82
C ASN A 54 2.39 -4.78 -12.96
N ARG A 55 1.10 -4.53 -12.92
CA ARG A 55 0.29 -4.63 -14.12
C ARG A 55 0.60 -3.44 -15.02
N LYS A 56 0.55 -3.66 -16.34
CA LYS A 56 0.84 -2.61 -17.32
C LYS A 56 -0.01 -1.36 -17.04
N GLY A 57 0.62 -0.20 -17.03
CA GLY A 57 -0.04 1.08 -16.80
C GLY A 57 -0.40 1.37 -15.35
N HIS A 58 -0.03 0.52 -14.41
CA HIS A 58 -0.30 0.73 -12.99
C HIS A 58 0.96 1.25 -12.29
N TYR A 59 0.78 2.25 -11.42
CA TYR A 59 1.88 2.92 -10.71
C TYR A 59 1.72 2.86 -9.19
N ASP A 60 0.85 1.98 -8.69
CA ASP A 60 0.58 1.86 -7.25
C ASP A 60 1.82 1.45 -6.45
N TRP A 61 2.80 0.84 -7.10
CA TRP A 61 4.06 0.46 -6.47
C TRP A 61 4.81 1.67 -5.89
N MET A 62 4.63 2.85 -6.46
CA MET A 62 5.33 4.05 -6.01
C MET A 62 4.93 4.44 -4.59
N VAL A 63 3.69 4.15 -4.19
CA VAL A 63 3.22 4.40 -2.83
C VAL A 63 3.30 3.15 -1.96
N ALA A 64 3.20 1.97 -2.54
CA ALA A 64 3.27 0.70 -1.82
C ALA A 64 4.69 0.35 -1.35
N LYS A 65 5.70 0.66 -2.18
CA LYS A 65 7.08 0.32 -1.88
C LYS A 65 7.59 0.93 -0.56
N PRO A 66 7.47 2.26 -0.35
CA PRO A 66 7.93 2.84 0.91
C PRO A 66 7.16 2.32 2.12
N ILE A 67 5.88 2.00 1.97
CA ILE A 67 5.07 1.41 3.04
C ILE A 67 5.60 0.02 3.41
N ALA A 68 5.83 -0.84 2.42
CA ALA A 68 6.34 -2.19 2.64
C ALA A 68 7.75 -2.15 3.24
N GLU A 69 8.61 -1.28 2.74
CA GLU A 69 9.98 -1.13 3.24
C GLU A 69 10.00 -0.68 4.70
N LYS A 70 9.19 0.32 5.03
CA LYS A 70 9.12 0.82 6.42
C LYS A 70 8.60 -0.26 7.37
N LYS A 71 7.55 -0.95 6.98
CA LYS A 71 6.96 -2.01 7.80
C LYS A 71 7.96 -3.16 8.02
N SER A 72 8.64 -3.59 6.96
CA SER A 72 9.66 -4.64 7.04
C SER A 72 10.83 -4.22 7.95
N ARG A 73 11.29 -2.99 7.78
CA ARG A 73 12.41 -2.47 8.59
C ARG A 73 12.05 -2.41 10.08
N LYS A 74 10.85 -1.95 10.40
CA LYS A 74 10.41 -1.81 11.80
C LYS A 74 10.13 -3.15 12.47
N THR A 75 9.57 -4.10 11.73
CA THR A 75 9.15 -5.40 12.30
C THR A 75 10.18 -6.49 12.14
N LYS A 76 11.19 -6.30 11.28
CA LYS A 76 12.18 -7.31 10.90
C LYS A 76 11.52 -8.55 10.29
N LYS A 77 10.42 -8.36 9.58
CA LYS A 77 9.64 -9.42 8.95
C LYS A 77 9.54 -9.20 7.45
N THR A 78 9.26 -10.28 6.72
CA THR A 78 8.92 -10.18 5.31
C THR A 78 7.54 -9.57 5.18
N VAL A 79 7.41 -8.58 4.32
CA VAL A 79 6.16 -7.85 4.08
C VAL A 79 5.82 -7.92 2.61
N VAL A 80 4.58 -8.29 2.32
CA VAL A 80 3.99 -8.20 0.98
C VAL A 80 2.95 -7.10 1.03
N CYS A 81 3.00 -6.15 0.09
CA CYS A 81 1.96 -5.13 -0.05
C CYS A 81 1.29 -5.30 -1.41
N ILE A 82 0.01 -5.60 -1.37
CA ILE A 82 -0.84 -5.69 -2.56
C ILE A 82 -1.56 -4.35 -2.66
N ALA A 83 -1.32 -3.62 -3.74
CA ALA A 83 -1.80 -2.25 -3.88
C ALA A 83 -2.63 -2.04 -5.13
N GLY A 84 -3.73 -1.32 -4.98
CA GLY A 84 -4.55 -0.88 -6.10
C GLY A 84 -5.51 0.22 -5.65
N ILE A 85 -5.26 1.43 -6.14
CA ILE A 85 -6.08 2.60 -5.86
C ILE A 85 -6.59 3.12 -7.20
N HIS A 86 -7.91 3.29 -7.32
CA HIS A 86 -8.49 3.80 -8.55
C HIS A 86 -9.63 4.75 -8.28
N VAL A 87 -9.51 5.96 -8.79
CA VAL A 87 -10.57 6.96 -8.83
C VAL A 87 -10.81 7.29 -10.30
N ASN A 88 -12.05 7.13 -10.76
CA ASN A 88 -12.40 7.37 -12.16
C ASN A 88 -12.07 8.81 -12.59
N ASN A 89 -11.42 8.94 -13.74
CA ASN A 89 -11.09 10.23 -14.34
C ASN A 89 -10.33 11.16 -13.41
N ALA A 90 -9.46 10.62 -12.56
CA ALA A 90 -8.69 11.43 -11.63
C ALA A 90 -7.76 12.41 -12.36
N SER A 91 -7.86 13.69 -11.99
CA SER A 91 -6.95 14.72 -12.47
C SER A 91 -5.57 14.55 -11.84
N LYS A 92 -4.57 15.27 -12.37
CA LYS A 92 -3.22 15.27 -11.76
C LYS A 92 -3.26 15.74 -10.30
N LYS A 93 -4.09 16.73 -10.00
CA LYS A 93 -4.27 17.26 -8.64
C LYS A 93 -4.88 16.20 -7.73
N GLU A 94 -5.87 15.47 -8.21
CA GLU A 94 -6.51 14.40 -7.45
C GLU A 94 -5.54 13.23 -7.19
N ILE A 95 -4.75 12.87 -8.17
CA ILE A 95 -3.71 11.85 -8.01
C ILE A 95 -2.71 12.27 -6.92
N GLU A 96 -2.34 13.57 -6.90
CA GLU A 96 -1.44 14.07 -5.87
C GLU A 96 -2.05 14.00 -4.48
N ILE A 97 -3.35 14.28 -4.35
CA ILE A 97 -4.07 14.12 -3.08
C ILE A 97 -4.02 12.66 -2.61
N LEU A 98 -4.25 11.72 -3.52
CA LEU A 98 -4.18 10.28 -3.20
C LEU A 98 -2.78 9.88 -2.73
N LYS A 99 -1.73 10.39 -3.39
CA LYS A 99 -0.34 10.14 -2.99
C LYS A 99 -0.06 10.69 -1.59
N GLN A 100 -0.52 11.89 -1.30
CA GLN A 100 -0.36 12.51 0.02
C GLN A 100 -1.07 11.69 1.10
N ASN A 101 -2.24 11.16 0.80
CA ASN A 101 -2.97 10.31 1.73
C ASN A 101 -2.24 8.99 1.99
N CYS A 102 -1.62 8.40 0.96
CA CYS A 102 -0.77 7.24 1.14
C CYS A 102 0.46 7.56 2.00
N LYS A 103 1.05 8.74 1.82
CA LYS A 103 2.16 9.21 2.65
C LYS A 103 1.73 9.36 4.10
N ALA A 104 0.53 9.87 4.33
CA ALA A 104 -0.04 9.98 5.68
C ALA A 104 -0.18 8.59 6.35
N ILE A 105 -0.59 7.59 5.59
CA ILE A 105 -0.63 6.21 6.09
C ILE A 105 0.78 5.72 6.43
N GLU A 106 1.74 5.94 5.55
CA GLU A 106 3.14 5.57 5.80
C GLU A 106 3.65 6.20 7.11
N ASN A 107 3.32 7.44 7.36
CA ASN A 107 3.73 8.14 8.56
C ASN A 107 3.11 7.57 9.84
N LYS A 108 2.02 6.83 9.74
CA LYS A 108 1.36 6.17 10.87
C LYS A 108 1.92 4.79 11.19
N ILE A 109 2.78 4.27 10.34
CA ILE A 109 3.39 2.95 10.54
C ILE A 109 4.51 3.00 11.58
#